data_2af73caabc054bc377fdcc92814beaa9
#
_entry.id   2af73caabc054bc377fdcc92814beaa9
#
_cell.length_a   1.000
_cell.length_b   1.000
_cell.length_c   1.000
_cell.angle_alpha   90.00
_cell.angle_beta   90.00
_cell.angle_gamma   90.00
#
_symmetry.space_group_name_H-M   'P 1'
#
loop_
_entity.id
_entity.type
_entity.pdbx_description
1 polymer ?
#
loop_
_entity_poly.entity_id
_entity_poly.type
_entity_poly.pdbx_seq_one_letter_code
_entity_poly.pdbx_strand_id
1 'polypeptide(L)'
;MAAAALVEPLLGDIKIEAHVGAIGPIEAAPIDTCPDEWENELCEQLRCRDPNVVEEMKEHVTAIRKQKNSTGSRVDVLISNLPQGIGEPWFDGLEPALGRAYLSIPACRGVAFGKGFEAVEMTGLEHNSPWGGSKQQPLQEGDRPDGSIAGLSSGSDLYAKIALKPPSSIAHEQTTLDLADGQKKPLVVKGRHDPVLGPRAVSVARAMTTLVLCDLILRKRDAL
;
A
#
# COMPACT_ATOMS: atom_id res chain seq x y z
N MET A 1 -1.65 -2.34 14.66
CA MET A 1 -0.60 -3.39 14.63
C MET A 1 -0.82 -4.46 15.71
N ALA A 2 -0.93 -4.14 17.00
CA ALA A 2 -1.15 -5.17 18.04
C ALA A 2 -2.39 -6.05 17.79
N ALA A 3 -3.54 -5.46 17.43
CA ALA A 3 -4.73 -6.22 17.09
C ALA A 3 -4.51 -7.14 15.86
N ALA A 4 -3.79 -6.67 14.84
CA ALA A 4 -3.48 -7.48 13.68
C ALA A 4 -2.62 -8.70 14.05
N ALA A 5 -1.62 -8.53 14.90
CA ALA A 5 -0.78 -9.64 15.37
C ALA A 5 -1.56 -10.71 16.13
N LEU A 6 -2.62 -10.32 16.86
CA LEU A 6 -3.49 -11.27 17.58
C LEU A 6 -4.35 -12.12 16.65
N VAL A 7 -4.80 -11.55 15.51
CA VAL A 7 -5.69 -12.23 14.56
C VAL A 7 -4.97 -12.85 13.38
N GLU A 8 -3.69 -12.53 13.18
CA GLU A 8 -2.89 -13.04 12.07
C GLU A 8 -2.93 -14.58 11.90
N PRO A 9 -2.99 -15.41 12.96
CA PRO A 9 -3.13 -16.86 12.81
C PRO A 9 -4.41 -17.31 12.08
N LEU A 10 -5.44 -16.45 11.98
CA LEU A 10 -6.67 -16.73 11.23
C LEU A 10 -6.46 -16.73 9.71
N LEU A 11 -5.39 -16.10 9.23
CA LEU A 11 -5.06 -16.03 7.80
C LEU A 11 -4.65 -17.40 7.23
N GLY A 12 -4.16 -18.33 8.06
CA GLY A 12 -3.65 -19.62 7.57
C GLY A 12 -2.48 -19.42 6.61
N ASP A 13 -2.63 -19.94 5.37
CA ASP A 13 -1.59 -19.88 4.34
C ASP A 13 -1.54 -18.57 3.53
N ILE A 14 -2.45 -17.62 3.81
CA ILE A 14 -2.47 -16.33 3.14
C ILE A 14 -1.23 -15.54 3.52
N LYS A 15 -0.48 -15.09 2.51
CA LYS A 15 0.69 -14.23 2.70
C LYS A 15 0.32 -12.77 2.43
N ILE A 16 0.79 -11.87 3.29
CA ILE A 16 0.66 -10.43 3.12
C ILE A 16 2.05 -9.83 3.16
N GLU A 17 2.48 -9.30 2.04
CA GLU A 17 3.76 -8.65 1.87
C GLU A 17 3.54 -7.17 1.60
N ALA A 18 4.45 -6.35 2.09
CA ALA A 18 4.41 -4.91 1.84
C ALA A 18 5.82 -4.33 1.84
N HIS A 19 6.06 -3.38 0.93
CA HIS A 19 7.30 -2.64 0.89
C HIS A 19 7.07 -1.19 0.45
N VAL A 20 8.10 -0.37 0.55
CA VAL A 20 8.10 0.96 -0.05
C VAL A 20 8.32 0.81 -1.55
N GLY A 21 7.28 1.08 -2.33
CA GLY A 21 7.30 1.03 -3.79
C GLY A 21 7.80 2.31 -4.45
N ALA A 22 7.80 3.45 -3.73
CA ALA A 22 8.41 4.69 -4.22
C ALA A 22 8.69 5.69 -3.09
N ILE A 23 9.73 6.50 -3.26
CA ILE A 23 10.01 7.70 -2.46
C ILE A 23 10.26 8.88 -3.41
N GLY A 24 9.39 9.88 -3.36
CA GLY A 24 9.42 10.98 -4.33
C GLY A 24 9.34 10.46 -5.76
N PRO A 25 10.27 10.84 -6.66
CA PRO A 25 10.26 10.37 -8.04
C PRO A 25 10.93 8.99 -8.25
N ILE A 26 11.53 8.40 -7.21
CA ILE A 26 12.30 7.16 -7.33
C ILE A 26 11.37 5.99 -7.08
N GLU A 27 11.22 5.13 -8.08
CA GLU A 27 10.35 3.96 -8.03
C GLU A 27 11.17 2.68 -7.87
N ALA A 28 10.70 1.80 -6.99
CA ALA A 28 11.20 0.45 -6.86
C ALA A 28 10.57 -0.48 -7.91
N ALA A 29 11.26 -1.57 -8.19
CA ALA A 29 10.69 -2.68 -8.94
C ALA A 29 9.42 -3.22 -8.23
N PRO A 30 8.51 -3.84 -8.98
CA PRO A 30 7.32 -4.46 -8.40
C PRO A 30 7.67 -5.47 -7.31
N ILE A 31 6.85 -5.50 -6.24
CA ILE A 31 7.11 -6.29 -5.04
C ILE A 31 7.29 -7.79 -5.32
N ASP A 32 6.57 -8.33 -6.31
CA ASP A 32 6.63 -9.72 -6.77
C ASP A 32 7.92 -10.08 -7.52
N THR A 33 8.68 -9.07 -7.95
CA THR A 33 9.98 -9.25 -8.63
C THR A 33 11.17 -8.96 -7.72
N CYS A 34 10.91 -8.51 -6.50
CA CYS A 34 11.93 -8.21 -5.51
C CYS A 34 12.27 -9.45 -4.66
N PRO A 35 13.45 -9.49 -4.01
CA PRO A 35 13.78 -10.53 -3.04
C PRO A 35 12.76 -10.60 -1.90
N ASP A 36 12.50 -11.81 -1.38
CA ASP A 36 11.58 -12.02 -0.25
C ASP A 36 12.12 -11.42 1.06
N GLU A 37 13.44 -11.37 1.21
CA GLU A 37 14.12 -10.84 2.38
C GLU A 37 14.79 -9.50 2.09
N TRP A 38 15.15 -8.77 3.17
CA TRP A 38 15.93 -7.55 3.06
C TRP A 38 17.38 -7.88 2.68
N GLU A 39 17.81 -7.53 1.49
CA GLU A 39 19.13 -7.88 0.98
C GLU A 39 20.28 -7.20 1.76
N ASN A 40 20.00 -6.02 2.33
CA ASN A 40 20.96 -5.27 3.14
C ASN A 40 20.27 -4.40 4.19
N GLU A 41 21.04 -3.83 5.10
CA GLU A 41 20.56 -2.97 6.19
C GLU A 41 19.77 -1.75 5.67
N LEU A 42 20.16 -1.17 4.55
CA LEU A 42 19.46 -0.02 3.96
C LEU A 42 18.10 -0.39 3.41
N CYS A 43 17.97 -1.56 2.77
CA CYS A 43 16.68 -2.13 2.36
C CYS A 43 15.75 -2.27 3.57
N GLU A 44 16.26 -2.78 4.69
CA GLU A 44 15.49 -2.90 5.91
C GLU A 44 15.11 -1.54 6.51
N GLN A 45 16.03 -0.58 6.58
CA GLN A 45 15.77 0.76 7.12
C GLN A 45 14.71 1.52 6.30
N LEU A 46 14.77 1.45 4.98
CA LEU A 46 13.81 2.07 4.08
C LEU A 46 12.55 1.22 3.85
N ARG A 47 12.56 -0.03 4.32
CA ARG A 47 11.47 -0.99 4.03
C ARG A 47 11.20 -1.14 2.53
N CYS A 48 12.25 -1.06 1.71
CA CYS A 48 12.22 -1.25 0.28
C CYS A 48 12.99 -2.53 -0.08
N ARG A 49 12.36 -3.46 -0.79
CA ARG A 49 12.97 -4.74 -1.17
C ARG A 49 13.85 -4.66 -2.42
N ASP A 50 13.79 -3.56 -3.16
CA ASP A 50 14.63 -3.37 -4.34
C ASP A 50 15.98 -2.77 -3.96
N PRO A 51 17.07 -3.57 -3.97
CA PRO A 51 18.39 -3.09 -3.59
C PRO A 51 18.99 -2.09 -4.58
N ASN A 52 18.47 -2.05 -5.81
CA ASN A 52 19.03 -1.21 -6.87
C ASN A 52 18.71 0.27 -6.69
N VAL A 53 17.65 0.61 -5.95
CA VAL A 53 17.16 2.00 -5.79
C VAL A 53 17.32 2.56 -4.38
N VAL A 54 17.65 1.74 -3.38
CA VAL A 54 17.65 2.17 -1.97
C VAL A 54 18.71 3.25 -1.68
N GLU A 55 19.86 3.24 -2.33
CA GLU A 55 20.86 4.31 -2.16
C GLU A 55 20.35 5.64 -2.74
N GLU A 56 19.75 5.62 -3.92
CA GLU A 56 19.15 6.82 -4.53
C GLU A 56 17.99 7.35 -3.66
N MET A 57 17.13 6.48 -3.14
CA MET A 57 16.07 6.85 -2.19
C MET A 57 16.64 7.52 -0.94
N LYS A 58 17.71 6.99 -0.36
CA LYS A 58 18.38 7.55 0.83
C LYS A 58 18.99 8.91 0.52
N GLU A 59 19.65 9.06 -0.62
CA GLU A 59 20.21 10.34 -1.06
C GLU A 59 19.12 11.40 -1.22
N HIS A 60 18.01 11.04 -1.89
CA HIS A 60 16.85 11.91 -2.04
C HIS A 60 16.28 12.35 -0.69
N VAL A 61 16.00 11.43 0.21
CA VAL A 61 15.49 11.73 1.56
C VAL A 61 16.46 12.64 2.33
N THR A 62 17.77 12.41 2.19
CA THR A 62 18.81 13.22 2.83
C THR A 62 18.83 14.65 2.27
N ALA A 63 18.70 14.80 0.96
CA ALA A 63 18.64 16.11 0.29
C ALA A 63 17.39 16.90 0.73
N ILE A 64 16.22 16.24 0.73
CA ILE A 64 14.95 16.84 1.18
C ILE A 64 15.04 17.27 2.66
N ARG A 65 15.63 16.44 3.51
CA ARG A 65 15.83 16.76 4.94
C ARG A 65 16.75 17.97 5.14
N LYS A 66 17.84 18.10 4.35
CA LYS A 66 18.72 19.28 4.38
C LYS A 66 17.96 20.56 4.00
N GLN A 67 16.97 20.46 3.13
CA GLN A 67 16.08 21.56 2.74
C GLN A 67 15.00 21.85 3.79
N LYS A 68 15.00 21.16 4.93
CA LYS A 68 13.93 21.25 5.97
C LYS A 68 12.53 20.95 5.40
N ASN A 69 12.45 20.09 4.39
CA ASN A 69 11.26 19.74 3.64
C ASN A 69 10.89 18.26 3.83
N SER A 70 9.85 17.81 3.17
CA SER A 70 9.36 16.43 3.15
C SER A 70 9.03 15.98 1.73
N THR A 71 8.95 14.68 1.52
CA THR A 71 8.59 14.05 0.24
C THR A 71 7.48 13.02 0.43
N GLY A 72 6.70 12.78 -0.64
CA GLY A 72 5.71 11.72 -0.69
C GLY A 72 6.34 10.34 -0.82
N SER A 73 5.51 9.32 -0.69
CA SER A 73 5.93 7.93 -0.86
C SER A 73 4.75 7.05 -1.27
N ARG A 74 5.05 5.89 -1.81
CA ARG A 74 4.08 4.83 -2.11
C ARG A 74 4.45 3.58 -1.32
N VAL A 75 3.46 2.91 -0.78
CA VAL A 75 3.58 1.55 -0.22
C VAL A 75 2.84 0.61 -1.14
N ASP A 76 3.51 -0.45 -1.57
CA ASP A 76 2.94 -1.51 -2.37
C ASP A 76 2.68 -2.72 -1.47
N VAL A 77 1.53 -3.35 -1.66
CA VAL A 77 1.07 -4.51 -0.90
C VAL A 77 0.73 -5.63 -1.88
N LEU A 78 1.22 -6.83 -1.58
CA LEU A 78 0.90 -8.06 -2.28
C LEU A 78 0.19 -9.02 -1.31
N ILE A 79 -0.93 -9.56 -1.73
CA ILE A 79 -1.69 -10.58 -1.01
C ILE A 79 -1.69 -11.83 -1.88
N SER A 80 -1.03 -12.88 -1.41
CA SER A 80 -0.93 -14.15 -2.12
C SER A 80 -1.65 -15.27 -1.36
N ASN A 81 -1.99 -16.34 -2.08
CA ASN A 81 -2.72 -17.49 -1.56
C ASN A 81 -4.10 -17.14 -0.97
N LEU A 82 -4.74 -16.07 -1.42
CA LEU A 82 -6.07 -15.70 -0.98
C LEU A 82 -7.11 -16.68 -1.58
N PRO A 83 -7.85 -17.44 -0.75
CA PRO A 83 -8.88 -18.35 -1.28
C PRO A 83 -9.94 -17.61 -2.09
N GLN A 84 -10.52 -18.27 -3.08
CA GLN A 84 -11.62 -17.72 -3.85
C GLN A 84 -12.85 -17.41 -3.02
N GLY A 85 -13.56 -16.34 -3.38
CA GLY A 85 -14.83 -15.98 -2.79
C GLY A 85 -14.73 -15.36 -1.39
N ILE A 86 -13.61 -14.75 -1.04
CA ILE A 86 -13.48 -13.89 0.16
C ILE A 86 -13.93 -12.49 -0.22
N GLY A 87 -14.83 -11.92 0.57
CA GLY A 87 -15.45 -10.63 0.35
C GLY A 87 -16.97 -10.75 0.23
N GLU A 88 -17.60 -9.65 -0.12
CA GLU A 88 -19.04 -9.55 -0.34
C GLU A 88 -19.31 -8.71 -1.58
N PRO A 89 -20.48 -8.79 -2.20
CA PRO A 89 -20.80 -7.92 -3.33
C PRO A 89 -20.94 -6.45 -2.88
N TRP A 90 -20.68 -5.52 -3.83
CA TRP A 90 -20.86 -4.08 -3.72
C TRP A 90 -19.96 -3.42 -2.64
N PHE A 91 -20.59 -2.73 -1.67
CA PHE A 91 -19.91 -1.82 -0.75
C PHE A 91 -18.96 -2.50 0.25
N ASP A 92 -19.23 -3.75 0.61
CA ASP A 92 -18.41 -4.53 1.54
C ASP A 92 -17.54 -5.56 0.80
N GLY A 93 -17.37 -5.39 -0.51
CA GLY A 93 -16.45 -6.18 -1.32
C GLY A 93 -15.00 -6.06 -0.85
N LEU A 94 -14.17 -6.98 -1.31
CA LEU A 94 -12.75 -7.09 -0.93
C LEU A 94 -11.98 -5.77 -1.15
N GLU A 95 -12.00 -5.22 -2.38
CA GLU A 95 -11.31 -3.95 -2.68
C GLU A 95 -11.92 -2.74 -1.96
N PRO A 96 -13.27 -2.56 -1.90
CA PRO A 96 -13.88 -1.50 -1.10
C PRO A 96 -13.49 -1.56 0.39
N ALA A 97 -13.45 -2.75 0.99
CA ALA A 97 -13.06 -2.93 2.38
C ALA A 97 -11.58 -2.58 2.61
N LEU A 98 -10.68 -3.08 1.75
CA LEU A 98 -9.26 -2.74 1.78
C LEU A 98 -9.04 -1.24 1.51
N GLY A 99 -9.71 -0.67 0.50
CA GLY A 99 -9.60 0.74 0.15
C GLY A 99 -10.02 1.65 1.30
N ARG A 100 -11.14 1.34 1.98
CA ARG A 100 -11.59 2.05 3.19
C ARG A 100 -10.55 1.98 4.30
N ALA A 101 -9.96 0.81 4.52
CA ALA A 101 -8.93 0.61 5.53
C ALA A 101 -7.66 1.42 5.21
N TYR A 102 -7.17 1.37 3.98
CA TYR A 102 -5.98 2.10 3.55
C TYR A 102 -6.18 3.62 3.55
N LEU A 103 -7.34 4.11 3.10
CA LEU A 103 -7.68 5.54 3.14
C LEU A 103 -7.83 6.07 4.57
N SER A 104 -8.06 5.20 5.56
CA SER A 104 -8.07 5.58 6.97
C SER A 104 -6.65 5.78 7.56
N ILE A 105 -5.61 5.32 6.86
CA ILE A 105 -4.22 5.55 7.28
C ILE A 105 -3.91 7.05 7.15
N PRO A 106 -3.41 7.70 8.22
CA PRO A 106 -3.03 9.12 8.13
C PRO A 106 -2.06 9.39 6.98
N ALA A 107 -2.29 10.48 6.27
CA ALA A 107 -1.57 10.91 5.07
C ALA A 107 -1.84 10.08 3.80
N CYS A 108 -2.60 9.02 3.83
CA CYS A 108 -3.05 8.36 2.60
C CYS A 108 -3.92 9.32 1.78
N ARG A 109 -3.70 9.35 0.45
CA ARG A 109 -4.43 10.21 -0.51
C ARG A 109 -4.89 9.47 -1.76
N GLY A 110 -4.47 8.23 -1.92
CA GLY A 110 -4.88 7.41 -3.05
C GLY A 110 -4.61 5.95 -2.79
N VAL A 111 -5.47 5.13 -3.36
CA VAL A 111 -5.33 3.67 -3.36
C VAL A 111 -5.63 3.20 -4.77
N ALA A 112 -4.85 2.28 -5.29
CA ALA A 112 -5.09 1.62 -6.55
C ALA A 112 -4.94 0.10 -6.37
N PHE A 113 -5.74 -0.68 -7.08
CA PHE A 113 -5.69 -2.14 -7.12
C PHE A 113 -5.32 -2.61 -8.53
N GLY A 114 -4.64 -3.75 -8.63
CA GLY A 114 -4.19 -4.30 -9.90
C GLY A 114 -3.39 -3.29 -10.72
N LYS A 115 -3.79 -3.07 -11.96
CA LYS A 115 -3.19 -2.06 -12.86
C LYS A 115 -3.54 -0.62 -12.44
N GLY A 116 -4.60 -0.42 -11.63
CA GLY A 116 -4.98 0.90 -11.14
C GLY A 116 -5.25 1.90 -12.25
N PHE A 117 -4.62 3.07 -12.22
CA PHE A 117 -4.80 4.11 -13.23
C PHE A 117 -4.20 3.75 -14.61
N GLU A 118 -3.25 2.82 -14.68
CA GLU A 118 -2.68 2.32 -15.94
C GLU A 118 -3.78 1.67 -16.82
N ALA A 119 -4.82 1.09 -16.20
CA ALA A 119 -5.95 0.48 -16.90
C ALA A 119 -6.71 1.46 -17.83
N VAL A 120 -6.62 2.78 -17.60
CA VAL A 120 -7.26 3.80 -18.46
C VAL A 120 -6.67 3.81 -19.87
N GLU A 121 -5.40 3.45 -20.02
CA GLU A 121 -4.68 3.42 -21.29
C GLU A 121 -4.78 2.05 -22.00
N MET A 122 -5.36 1.04 -21.34
CA MET A 122 -5.46 -0.34 -21.84
C MET A 122 -6.76 -0.59 -22.57
N THR A 123 -6.68 -1.44 -23.59
CA THR A 123 -7.88 -2.06 -24.18
C THR A 123 -8.37 -3.24 -23.33
N GLY A 124 -9.61 -3.66 -23.52
CA GLY A 124 -10.13 -4.84 -22.80
C GLY A 124 -9.31 -6.11 -23.06
N LEU A 125 -8.75 -6.27 -24.27
CA LEU A 125 -7.90 -7.42 -24.59
C LEU A 125 -6.56 -7.40 -23.82
N GLU A 126 -5.99 -6.23 -23.61
CA GLU A 126 -4.74 -6.05 -22.87
C GLU A 126 -4.94 -6.21 -21.35
N HIS A 127 -6.09 -5.77 -20.84
CA HIS A 127 -6.40 -5.83 -19.42
C HIS A 127 -6.92 -7.21 -18.97
N ASN A 128 -7.68 -7.90 -19.83
CA ASN A 128 -8.30 -9.17 -19.48
C ASN A 128 -7.26 -10.23 -19.14
N SER A 129 -7.50 -10.91 -18.02
CA SER A 129 -6.73 -12.08 -17.58
C SER A 129 -7.55 -13.35 -17.87
N PRO A 130 -7.12 -14.22 -18.81
CA PRO A 130 -7.84 -15.45 -19.11
C PRO A 130 -7.87 -16.38 -17.90
N TRP A 131 -8.88 -17.22 -17.81
CA TRP A 131 -8.94 -18.27 -16.81
C TRP A 131 -8.14 -19.47 -17.24
N GLY A 132 -7.25 -19.93 -16.38
CA GLY A 132 -6.46 -21.17 -16.50
C GLY A 132 -6.58 -22.02 -15.24
N GLY A 133 -5.52 -22.79 -14.95
CA GLY A 133 -5.49 -23.71 -13.81
C GLY A 133 -6.34 -24.95 -14.04
N SER A 134 -7.07 -25.43 -13.02
CA SER A 134 -7.93 -26.61 -13.10
C SER A 134 -9.38 -26.27 -12.75
N LYS A 135 -10.30 -27.22 -13.05
CA LYS A 135 -11.72 -27.05 -12.67
C LYS A 135 -11.89 -26.87 -11.15
N GLN A 136 -11.03 -27.46 -10.34
CA GLN A 136 -11.07 -27.40 -8.88
C GLN A 136 -10.36 -26.16 -8.33
N GLN A 137 -9.43 -25.61 -9.09
CA GLN A 137 -8.67 -24.41 -8.77
C GLN A 137 -8.50 -23.54 -10.03
N PRO A 138 -9.56 -22.88 -10.49
CA PRO A 138 -9.44 -21.92 -11.59
C PRO A 138 -8.66 -20.70 -11.09
N LEU A 139 -7.71 -20.22 -11.88
CA LEU A 139 -6.89 -19.06 -11.59
C LEU A 139 -6.92 -18.11 -12.80
N GLN A 140 -6.91 -16.82 -12.55
CA GLN A 140 -6.66 -15.85 -13.61
C GLN A 140 -5.17 -15.86 -13.96
N GLU A 141 -4.87 -16.09 -15.24
CA GLU A 141 -3.52 -16.07 -15.78
C GLU A 141 -3.25 -14.67 -16.38
N GLY A 142 -2.02 -14.21 -16.30
CA GLY A 142 -1.62 -12.93 -16.87
C GLY A 142 -0.72 -12.12 -15.94
N ASP A 143 -0.23 -10.99 -16.45
CA ASP A 143 0.60 -10.08 -15.68
C ASP A 143 -0.27 -9.24 -14.73
N ARG A 144 -0.24 -9.59 -13.45
CA ARG A 144 -0.97 -8.94 -12.36
C ARG A 144 -2.46 -8.80 -12.63
N PRO A 145 -3.20 -9.91 -12.55
CA PRO A 145 -4.66 -9.87 -12.57
C PRO A 145 -5.18 -9.02 -11.41
N ASP A 146 -6.41 -8.55 -11.51
CA ASP A 146 -7.01 -7.70 -10.46
C ASP A 146 -7.12 -8.39 -9.10
N GLY A 147 -7.10 -9.74 -9.07
CA GLY A 147 -7.20 -10.51 -7.83
C GLY A 147 -8.60 -10.53 -7.23
N SER A 148 -9.52 -9.74 -7.77
CA SER A 148 -10.92 -9.70 -7.34
C SER A 148 -11.89 -9.61 -8.53
N ILE A 149 -13.11 -10.14 -8.36
CA ILE A 149 -14.20 -10.05 -9.34
C ILE A 149 -15.50 -9.83 -8.58
N ALA A 150 -16.22 -8.77 -8.93
CA ALA A 150 -17.51 -8.43 -8.34
C ALA A 150 -17.50 -8.32 -6.79
N GLY A 151 -16.37 -7.92 -6.23
CA GLY A 151 -16.17 -7.78 -4.77
C GLY A 151 -15.65 -9.02 -4.07
N LEU A 152 -15.45 -10.13 -4.78
CA LEU A 152 -14.95 -11.39 -4.23
C LEU A 152 -13.54 -11.69 -4.76
N SER A 153 -12.69 -12.29 -3.93
CA SER A 153 -11.37 -12.75 -4.37
C SER A 153 -11.47 -13.79 -5.48
N SER A 154 -10.61 -13.66 -6.50
CA SER A 154 -10.56 -14.58 -7.64
C SER A 154 -9.69 -15.82 -7.40
N GLY A 155 -8.91 -15.85 -6.32
CA GLY A 155 -7.88 -16.86 -6.06
C GLY A 155 -6.50 -16.51 -6.59
N SER A 156 -6.40 -15.48 -7.42
CA SER A 156 -5.13 -14.93 -7.88
C SER A 156 -4.59 -13.91 -6.90
N ASP A 157 -3.32 -13.56 -7.04
CA ASP A 157 -2.69 -12.53 -6.23
C ASP A 157 -3.40 -11.18 -6.39
N LEU A 158 -3.50 -10.45 -5.29
CA LEU A 158 -4.07 -9.12 -5.29
C LEU A 158 -2.99 -8.08 -4.95
N TYR A 159 -2.86 -7.09 -5.81
CA TYR A 159 -1.92 -6.00 -5.67
C TYR A 159 -2.64 -4.72 -5.25
N ALA A 160 -2.05 -3.99 -4.29
CA ALA A 160 -2.51 -2.65 -3.92
C ALA A 160 -1.35 -1.66 -3.84
N LYS A 161 -1.59 -0.44 -4.31
CA LYS A 161 -0.66 0.69 -4.22
C LYS A 161 -1.29 1.77 -3.36
N ILE A 162 -0.58 2.26 -2.33
CA ILE A 162 -1.08 3.23 -1.34
C ILE A 162 -0.21 4.49 -1.43
N ALA A 163 -0.78 5.58 -1.93
CA ALA A 163 -0.10 6.85 -2.06
C ALA A 163 -0.18 7.67 -0.77
N LEU A 164 0.96 8.06 -0.23
CA LEU A 164 1.09 8.87 0.97
C LEU A 164 1.61 10.26 0.59
N LYS A 165 0.88 11.31 1.00
CA LYS A 165 1.32 12.69 0.79
C LYS A 165 2.57 13.01 1.60
N PRO A 166 3.37 14.01 1.21
CA PRO A 166 4.42 14.54 2.05
C PRO A 166 3.89 14.98 3.42
N PRO A 167 4.59 14.71 4.53
CA PRO A 167 4.28 15.30 5.83
C PRO A 167 4.20 16.82 5.73
N SER A 168 3.12 17.41 6.24
CA SER A 168 2.92 18.87 6.20
C SER A 168 3.66 19.64 7.31
N SER A 169 4.08 18.94 8.37
CA SER A 169 4.89 19.53 9.45
C SER A 169 6.35 19.58 9.01
N ILE A 170 6.76 20.68 8.42
CA ILE A 170 8.13 20.91 7.96
C ILE A 170 8.74 22.11 8.67
N ALA A 171 10.06 22.11 8.83
CA ALA A 171 10.81 23.21 9.45
C ALA A 171 11.17 24.34 8.43
N HIS A 172 10.63 24.26 7.22
CA HIS A 172 10.69 25.32 6.24
C HIS A 172 9.67 26.40 6.57
N GLU A 173 10.07 27.68 6.50
CA GLU A 173 9.17 28.80 6.75
C GLU A 173 8.06 28.85 5.70
N GLN A 174 6.82 29.00 6.15
CA GLN A 174 5.64 29.11 5.32
C GLN A 174 4.80 30.30 5.79
N THR A 175 4.13 30.98 4.88
CA THR A 175 3.17 32.01 5.23
C THR A 175 1.80 31.39 5.39
N THR A 176 1.16 31.60 6.55
CA THR A 176 -0.17 31.06 6.85
C THR A 176 -1.05 32.12 7.53
N LEU A 177 -2.37 31.88 7.56
CA LEU A 177 -3.33 32.74 8.24
C LEU A 177 -3.28 32.42 9.75
N ASP A 178 -3.08 33.47 10.55
CA ASP A 178 -3.31 33.41 11.99
C ASP A 178 -4.81 33.62 12.26
N LEU A 179 -5.46 32.58 12.82
CA LEU A 179 -6.90 32.62 13.08
C LEU A 179 -7.29 33.56 14.23
N ALA A 180 -6.33 33.99 15.04
CA ALA A 180 -6.62 34.92 16.16
C ALA A 180 -6.89 36.34 15.69
N ASP A 181 -6.21 36.80 14.63
CA ASP A 181 -6.31 38.16 14.14
C ASP A 181 -6.61 38.29 12.64
N GLY A 182 -6.70 37.16 11.93
CA GLY A 182 -6.97 37.10 10.49
C GLY A 182 -5.81 37.58 9.60
N GLN A 183 -4.59 37.74 10.15
CA GLN A 183 -3.44 38.23 9.40
C GLN A 183 -2.55 37.06 8.91
N LYS A 184 -1.92 37.25 7.75
CA LYS A 184 -0.91 36.32 7.26
C LYS A 184 0.40 36.53 8.01
N LYS A 185 0.92 35.47 8.61
CA LYS A 185 2.16 35.47 9.37
C LYS A 185 3.09 34.33 8.94
N PRO A 186 4.42 34.51 9.08
CA PRO A 186 5.35 33.41 8.88
C PRO A 186 5.17 32.33 9.98
N LEU A 187 5.16 31.08 9.58
CA LEU A 187 5.10 29.92 10.46
C LEU A 187 6.27 28.99 10.15
N VAL A 188 7.02 28.64 11.19
CA VAL A 188 7.98 27.54 11.16
C VAL A 188 7.55 26.51 12.19
N VAL A 189 7.22 25.30 11.73
CA VAL A 189 6.85 24.24 12.66
C VAL A 189 8.11 23.71 13.35
N LYS A 190 8.16 23.83 14.68
CA LYS A 190 9.29 23.36 15.49
C LYS A 190 9.07 21.92 15.91
N GLY A 191 10.14 21.15 16.04
CA GLY A 191 10.10 19.77 16.54
C GLY A 191 10.82 18.77 15.61
N ARG A 192 10.70 17.49 15.94
CA ARG A 192 11.21 16.41 15.10
C ARG A 192 10.19 16.11 13.99
N HIS A 193 10.65 16.15 12.76
CA HIS A 193 9.82 15.88 11.59
C HIS A 193 10.36 14.68 10.82
N ASP A 194 9.45 13.83 10.35
CA ASP A 194 9.81 12.76 9.43
C ASP A 194 9.84 13.31 8.00
N PRO A 195 10.93 13.17 7.26
CA PRO A 195 11.01 13.64 5.88
C PRO A 195 10.16 12.81 4.92
N VAL A 196 9.82 11.57 5.27
CA VAL A 196 9.03 10.63 4.48
C VAL A 196 8.28 9.65 5.40
N LEU A 197 7.08 9.20 5.00
CA LEU A 197 6.24 8.31 5.82
C LEU A 197 6.26 6.84 5.36
N GLY A 198 6.65 6.56 4.12
CA GLY A 198 6.61 5.20 3.53
C GLY A 198 7.16 4.11 4.45
N PRO A 199 8.40 4.21 4.94
CA PRO A 199 9.00 3.15 5.76
C PRO A 199 8.19 2.79 7.02
N ARG A 200 7.51 3.77 7.63
CA ARG A 200 6.63 3.53 8.79
C ARG A 200 5.27 2.98 8.39
N ALA A 201 4.78 3.37 7.21
CA ALA A 201 3.48 2.98 6.72
C ALA A 201 3.42 1.52 6.26
N VAL A 202 4.54 0.90 5.87
CA VAL A 202 4.61 -0.51 5.45
C VAL A 202 3.98 -1.43 6.50
N SER A 203 4.41 -1.35 7.75
CA SER A 203 3.87 -2.19 8.82
C SER A 203 2.39 -1.88 9.13
N VAL A 204 1.97 -0.62 8.95
CA VAL A 204 0.58 -0.22 9.14
C VAL A 204 -0.30 -0.77 8.02
N ALA A 205 0.15 -0.65 6.76
CA ALA A 205 -0.56 -1.19 5.60
C ALA A 205 -0.76 -2.71 5.74
N ARG A 206 0.30 -3.46 6.07
CA ARG A 206 0.22 -4.90 6.34
C ARG A 206 -0.78 -5.21 7.44
N ALA A 207 -0.75 -4.49 8.56
CA ALA A 207 -1.67 -4.69 9.68
C ALA A 207 -3.13 -4.39 9.30
N MET A 208 -3.39 -3.34 8.51
CA MET A 208 -4.74 -3.03 8.04
C MET A 208 -5.26 -4.10 7.08
N THR A 209 -4.41 -4.62 6.19
CA THR A 209 -4.73 -5.76 5.32
C THR A 209 -5.11 -6.99 6.15
N THR A 210 -4.29 -7.35 7.14
CA THR A 210 -4.56 -8.46 8.06
C THR A 210 -5.93 -8.34 8.72
N LEU A 211 -6.26 -7.19 9.27
CA LEU A 211 -7.53 -6.96 9.95
C LEU A 211 -8.73 -7.10 9.01
N VAL A 212 -8.64 -6.53 7.81
CA VAL A 212 -9.72 -6.63 6.81
C VAL A 212 -9.92 -8.06 6.35
N LEU A 213 -8.84 -8.77 6.03
CA LEU A 213 -8.94 -10.15 5.56
C LEU A 213 -9.49 -11.08 6.63
N CYS A 214 -9.06 -10.92 7.90
CA CYS A 214 -9.60 -11.70 9.00
C CYS A 214 -11.11 -11.46 9.20
N ASP A 215 -11.57 -10.20 9.12
CA ASP A 215 -12.99 -9.86 9.22
C ASP A 215 -13.80 -10.53 8.09
N LEU A 216 -13.35 -10.42 6.85
CA LEU A 216 -14.02 -11.02 5.69
C LEU A 216 -14.02 -12.56 5.74
N ILE A 217 -12.93 -13.19 6.21
CA ILE A 217 -12.85 -14.63 6.39
C ILE A 217 -13.84 -15.11 7.47
N LEU A 218 -13.94 -14.40 8.58
CA LEU A 218 -14.88 -14.74 9.65
C LEU A 218 -16.33 -14.61 9.18
N ARG A 219 -16.67 -13.52 8.48
CA ARG A 219 -18.02 -13.34 7.91
C ARG A 219 -18.39 -14.49 6.97
N LYS A 220 -17.46 -14.92 6.10
CA LYS A 220 -17.70 -16.06 5.20
C LYS A 220 -17.95 -17.36 5.96
N ARG A 221 -17.27 -17.60 7.11
CA ARG A 221 -17.47 -18.80 7.95
C ARG A 221 -18.85 -18.81 8.59
N ASP A 222 -19.35 -17.65 9.01
CA ASP A 222 -20.66 -17.52 9.65
C ASP A 222 -21.81 -17.63 8.65
N ALA A 223 -21.55 -17.45 7.35
CA ALA A 223 -22.54 -17.55 6.27
C ALA A 223 -22.75 -18.99 5.75
N LEU A 224 -21.92 -19.95 6.15
CA LEU A 224 -21.98 -21.37 5.80
C LEU A 224 -22.58 -22.21 6.93
#